data_bb0316827b9a648e583ec5e7d13a2d11
#
_entry.id   bb0316827b9a648e583ec5e7d13a2d11
#
_cell.length_a   1.000
_cell.length_b   1.000
_cell.length_c   1.000
_cell.angle_alpha   90.00
_cell.angle_beta   90.00
_cell.angle_gamma   90.00
#
_symmetry.space_group_name_H-M   'P 1'
#
loop_
_entity.id
_entity.type
_entity.pdbx_description
1 polymer ?
#
loop_
_entity_poly.entity_id
_entity_poly.type
_entity_poly.pdbx_seq_one_letter_code
_entity_poly.pdbx_strand_id
1 'polypeptide(L)'
;TICFANTRRYHSLLTAPTKRNGIRRVFLSKIDESIIVENLEYPIYTNMSKDYISKGYEKLEIFEKDIFPKAIFKIEPKDKIENEEDIYIEKEVFMETGKNTVCMIYTVTTSLRGAVLRLTPFVNNRNFHGLNNYGKNEFEKFKQVEVSKNTLLNRFGKKIKYTYLGNDTNINKMYLFVSDAKYSTFENNQFKDIEYIREKERGFDYIENIYIPGMFEVEIPANVTKKIYVYASLESEDKHVKNIYDREIQRINNLEKENNFKYKFEKEEYLKGREHVLKLENFKRNMTISSDQFVISEGNLKNIADIQAKNNIEI
;
A
#
# COMPACT_ATOMS: atom_id res chain seq x y z
N THR A 1 -0.55 -1.05 7.77
CA THR A 1 -1.30 -2.27 7.42
C THR A 1 -1.84 -2.17 6.01
N ILE A 2 -1.95 -3.28 5.31
CA ILE A 2 -2.29 -3.27 3.89
C ILE A 2 -3.79 -3.08 3.60
N CYS A 3 -4.65 -3.43 4.53
CA CYS A 3 -6.07 -3.63 4.21
C CYS A 3 -7.03 -2.93 5.16
N PHE A 4 -6.54 -2.43 6.31
CA PHE A 4 -7.44 -2.08 7.39
C PHE A 4 -7.02 -0.77 8.04
N ALA A 5 -7.70 -0.44 9.13
CA ALA A 5 -7.39 0.72 9.92
C ALA A 5 -5.91 0.78 10.31
N ASN A 6 -5.31 1.93 10.16
CA ASN A 6 -4.04 2.22 10.76
C ASN A 6 -4.24 2.39 12.27
N THR A 7 -3.90 1.37 13.05
CA THR A 7 -4.07 1.37 14.50
C THR A 7 -2.86 1.94 15.25
N ARG A 8 -1.77 2.21 14.53
CA ARG A 8 -0.52 2.79 15.04
C ARG A 8 -0.03 3.89 14.10
N ARG A 9 0.65 4.89 14.66
CA ARG A 9 1.32 5.95 13.88
C ARG A 9 2.35 5.41 12.87
N TYR A 10 2.87 4.21 13.10
CA TYR A 10 3.85 3.54 12.25
C TYR A 10 3.24 2.79 11.06
N HIS A 11 1.94 2.61 11.04
CA HIS A 11 1.26 1.97 9.93
C HIS A 11 1.16 2.92 8.74
N SER A 12 1.67 2.47 7.59
CA SER A 12 1.62 3.23 6.34
C SER A 12 1.84 2.30 5.15
N LEU A 13 1.44 2.75 3.97
CA LEU A 13 1.75 2.08 2.70
C LEU A 13 3.17 2.44 2.23
N LEU A 14 3.60 3.69 2.40
CA LEU A 14 4.94 4.12 2.03
C LEU A 14 5.58 4.96 3.14
N THR A 15 6.57 4.37 3.79
CA THR A 15 7.52 5.06 4.67
C THR A 15 8.92 4.85 4.11
N ALA A 16 9.68 5.94 3.97
CA ALA A 16 11.00 5.88 3.41
C ALA A 16 11.95 6.93 4.04
N PRO A 17 13.27 6.70 4.01
CA PRO A 17 14.23 7.71 4.42
C PRO A 17 14.29 8.85 3.40
N THR A 18 14.46 10.07 3.89
CA THR A 18 14.72 11.23 3.02
C THR A 18 16.18 11.23 2.58
N LYS A 19 16.42 11.63 1.33
CA LYS A 19 17.77 11.62 0.73
C LYS A 19 18.81 12.47 1.48
N ARG A 20 18.38 13.49 2.22
CA ARG A 20 19.31 14.49 2.79
C ARG A 20 19.83 14.13 4.18
N ASN A 21 19.01 13.56 5.04
CA ASN A 21 19.37 13.32 6.46
C ASN A 21 19.01 11.94 6.98
N GLY A 22 18.58 11.03 6.08
CA GLY A 22 18.19 9.67 6.47
C GLY A 22 16.95 9.57 7.35
N ILE A 23 16.31 10.70 7.72
CA ILE A 23 15.10 10.70 8.56
C ILE A 23 13.99 9.98 7.80
N ARG A 24 13.42 8.97 8.43
CA ARG A 24 12.26 8.26 7.88
C ARG A 24 11.01 9.12 7.98
N ARG A 25 10.29 9.23 6.87
CA ARG A 25 9.03 9.95 6.78
C ARG A 25 7.95 9.06 6.20
N VAL A 26 6.74 9.25 6.68
CA VAL A 26 5.52 8.67 6.09
C VAL A 26 5.11 9.57 4.93
N PHE A 27 4.98 8.99 3.74
CA PHE A 27 4.55 9.69 2.51
C PHE A 27 3.13 9.32 2.10
N LEU A 28 2.78 8.03 2.17
CA LEU A 28 1.45 7.53 1.92
C LEU A 28 0.98 6.74 3.13
N SER A 29 0.04 7.29 3.88
CA SER A 29 -0.49 6.63 5.07
C SER A 29 -1.35 5.44 4.69
N LYS A 30 -2.28 5.63 3.79
CA LYS A 30 -3.19 4.60 3.26
C LYS A 30 -3.85 5.07 1.96
N ILE A 31 -4.59 4.19 1.35
CA ILE A 31 -5.59 4.50 0.33
C ILE A 31 -6.92 3.98 0.87
N ASP A 32 -7.95 4.81 0.87
CA ASP A 32 -9.32 4.36 1.12
C ASP A 32 -9.93 3.90 -0.20
N GLU A 33 -10.45 2.68 -0.19
CA GLU A 33 -11.04 2.04 -1.34
C GLU A 33 -12.55 1.91 -1.17
N SER A 34 -13.31 2.25 -2.19
CA SER A 34 -14.73 1.94 -2.26
C SER A 34 -15.11 1.48 -3.67
N ILE A 35 -16.18 0.71 -3.74
CA ILE A 35 -16.80 0.34 -5.00
C ILE A 35 -18.16 1.04 -5.12
N ILE A 36 -18.42 1.60 -6.26
CA ILE A 36 -19.69 2.27 -6.56
C ILE A 36 -20.41 1.44 -7.61
N VAL A 37 -21.61 1.00 -7.28
CA VAL A 37 -22.52 0.31 -8.20
C VAL A 37 -23.75 1.19 -8.38
N GLU A 38 -24.00 1.58 -9.61
CA GLU A 38 -25.00 2.61 -9.92
C GLU A 38 -24.71 3.91 -9.13
N ASN A 39 -25.47 4.23 -8.10
CA ASN A 39 -25.28 5.43 -7.27
C ASN A 39 -24.98 5.08 -5.80
N LEU A 40 -24.78 3.81 -5.50
CA LEU A 40 -24.52 3.36 -4.14
C LEU A 40 -23.03 3.09 -3.95
N GLU A 41 -22.45 3.71 -2.93
CA GLU A 41 -21.05 3.52 -2.54
C GLU A 41 -20.92 2.48 -1.44
N TYR A 42 -20.03 1.52 -1.65
CA TYR A 42 -19.70 0.43 -0.73
C TYR A 42 -18.26 0.57 -0.29
N PRO A 43 -17.99 1.22 0.86
CA PRO A 43 -16.63 1.36 1.37
C PRO A 43 -16.09 0.00 1.82
N ILE A 44 -14.84 -0.29 1.44
CA ILE A 44 -14.06 -1.45 1.93
C ILE A 44 -12.89 -1.00 2.81
N TYR A 45 -12.75 0.30 3.05
CA TYR A 45 -11.78 0.87 3.97
C TYR A 45 -12.29 0.85 5.42
N THR A 46 -11.36 0.89 6.36
CA THR A 46 -11.63 1.04 7.78
C THR A 46 -10.90 2.26 8.33
N ASN A 47 -11.65 3.22 8.85
CA ASN A 47 -11.16 4.40 9.53
C ASN A 47 -11.75 4.47 10.94
N MET A 48 -10.93 4.91 11.89
CA MET A 48 -11.39 5.29 13.22
C MET A 48 -11.14 6.78 13.42
N SER A 49 -12.16 7.50 13.76
CA SER A 49 -12.08 8.86 14.28
C SER A 49 -13.00 8.98 15.47
N LYS A 50 -12.91 10.10 16.20
CA LYS A 50 -13.66 10.31 17.45
C LYS A 50 -15.15 9.96 17.33
N ASP A 51 -15.77 10.32 16.21
CA ASP A 51 -17.22 10.24 16.03
C ASP A 51 -17.64 9.30 14.89
N TYR A 52 -16.68 8.62 14.26
CA TYR A 52 -16.96 7.81 13.08
C TYR A 52 -16.06 6.59 12.98
N ILE A 53 -16.66 5.45 12.74
CA ILE A 53 -15.96 4.20 12.42
C ILE A 53 -16.55 3.65 11.11
N SER A 54 -15.73 3.61 10.07
CA SER A 54 -16.09 2.87 8.85
C SER A 54 -15.73 1.39 9.04
N LYS A 55 -16.66 0.52 8.67
CA LYS A 55 -16.55 -0.92 8.93
C LYS A 55 -16.24 -1.72 7.67
N GLY A 56 -15.32 -1.24 6.83
CA GLY A 56 -14.93 -1.96 5.62
C GLY A 56 -14.42 -3.38 5.87
N TYR A 57 -13.87 -3.63 7.08
CA TYR A 57 -13.43 -4.95 7.50
C TYR A 57 -14.55 -6.01 7.52
N GLU A 58 -15.82 -5.62 7.66
CA GLU A 58 -16.96 -6.54 7.63
C GLU A 58 -17.16 -7.17 6.23
N LYS A 59 -16.58 -6.59 5.20
CA LYS A 59 -16.62 -7.09 3.81
C LYS A 59 -15.42 -7.97 3.45
N LEU A 60 -14.46 -8.11 4.36
CA LEU A 60 -13.30 -8.97 4.13
C LEU A 60 -13.73 -10.43 4.25
N GLU A 61 -13.60 -11.19 3.17
CA GLU A 61 -13.83 -12.63 3.18
C GLU A 61 -12.57 -13.43 3.45
N ILE A 62 -11.49 -13.10 2.74
CA ILE A 62 -10.24 -13.85 2.79
C ILE A 62 -9.08 -12.88 2.98
N PHE A 63 -8.20 -13.23 3.91
CA PHE A 63 -6.88 -12.65 4.00
C PHE A 63 -5.85 -13.78 3.96
N GLU A 64 -5.02 -13.76 2.96
CA GLU A 64 -3.97 -14.76 2.79
C GLU A 64 -2.61 -14.09 2.61
N LYS A 65 -1.57 -14.80 3.03
CA LYS A 65 -0.19 -14.43 2.80
C LYS A 65 0.48 -15.62 2.12
N ASP A 66 0.61 -15.53 0.81
CA ASP A 66 1.49 -16.39 0.05
C ASP A 66 2.85 -15.67 -0.13
N ILE A 67 3.25 -15.34 -1.34
CA ILE A 67 4.43 -14.49 -1.60
C ILE A 67 4.15 -13.07 -1.15
N PHE A 68 3.03 -12.50 -1.58
CA PHE A 68 2.56 -11.19 -1.16
C PHE A 68 1.26 -11.31 -0.36
N PRO A 69 1.04 -10.39 0.59
CA PRO A 69 -0.23 -10.35 1.29
C PRO A 69 -1.35 -9.93 0.33
N LYS A 70 -2.45 -10.70 0.37
CA LYS A 70 -3.66 -10.49 -0.42
C LYS A 70 -4.89 -10.46 0.47
N ALA A 71 -5.78 -9.51 0.21
CA ALA A 71 -7.09 -9.41 0.84
C ALA A 71 -8.17 -9.50 -0.24
N ILE A 72 -9.21 -10.27 0.00
CA ILE A 72 -10.36 -10.43 -0.88
C ILE A 72 -11.58 -9.91 -0.14
N PHE A 73 -12.22 -8.92 -0.73
CA PHE A 73 -13.46 -8.33 -0.24
C PHE A 73 -14.62 -8.77 -1.12
N LYS A 74 -15.74 -9.03 -0.47
CA LYS A 74 -17.01 -9.37 -1.11
C LYS A 74 -17.99 -8.21 -0.92
N ILE A 75 -18.60 -7.77 -1.99
CA ILE A 75 -19.63 -6.75 -2.00
C ILE A 75 -20.93 -7.38 -2.50
N GLU A 76 -21.92 -7.32 -1.66
CA GLU A 76 -23.30 -7.70 -2.00
C GLU A 76 -24.05 -6.42 -2.40
N PRO A 77 -24.27 -6.17 -3.71
CA PRO A 77 -25.02 -5.00 -4.14
C PRO A 77 -26.44 -5.04 -3.58
N LYS A 78 -26.95 -3.90 -3.15
CA LYS A 78 -28.37 -3.76 -2.83
C LYS A 78 -29.20 -3.93 -4.11
N ASP A 79 -30.42 -4.40 -3.95
CA ASP A 79 -31.38 -4.54 -5.05
C ASP A 79 -30.82 -5.39 -6.21
N LYS A 80 -30.19 -6.54 -5.85
CA LYS A 80 -29.73 -7.51 -6.84
C LYS A 80 -30.82 -7.89 -7.81
N ILE A 81 -30.46 -7.90 -9.09
CA ILE A 81 -31.32 -8.46 -10.14
C ILE A 81 -31.15 -9.99 -10.18
N GLU A 82 -32.09 -10.66 -10.81
CA GLU A 82 -32.07 -12.13 -10.92
C GLU A 82 -30.76 -12.61 -11.56
N ASN A 83 -30.13 -13.63 -10.96
CA ASN A 83 -28.85 -14.20 -11.37
C ASN A 83 -27.63 -13.25 -11.26
N GLU A 84 -27.73 -12.16 -10.53
CA GLU A 84 -26.56 -11.31 -10.26
C GLU A 84 -25.69 -11.92 -9.16
N GLU A 85 -24.41 -12.08 -9.47
CA GLU A 85 -23.38 -12.51 -8.50
C GLU A 85 -22.85 -11.31 -7.72
N ASP A 86 -22.13 -11.60 -6.63
CA ASP A 86 -21.44 -10.59 -5.83
C ASP A 86 -20.22 -10.04 -6.56
N ILE A 87 -19.83 -8.83 -6.20
CA ILE A 87 -18.60 -8.20 -6.70
C ILE A 87 -17.44 -8.59 -5.78
N TYR A 88 -16.37 -9.07 -6.36
CA TYR A 88 -15.15 -9.41 -5.65
C TYR A 88 -14.04 -8.43 -5.97
N ILE A 89 -13.33 -8.01 -4.92
CA ILE A 89 -12.17 -7.13 -5.03
C ILE A 89 -11.00 -7.79 -4.33
N GLU A 90 -10.01 -8.22 -5.11
CA GLU A 90 -8.73 -8.69 -4.58
C GLU A 90 -7.76 -7.52 -4.54
N LYS A 91 -7.04 -7.38 -3.43
CA LYS A 91 -5.98 -6.38 -3.25
C LYS A 91 -4.69 -7.08 -2.83
N GLU A 92 -3.68 -7.01 -3.67
CA GLU A 92 -2.31 -7.43 -3.36
C GLU A 92 -1.42 -6.22 -3.14
N VAL A 93 -0.47 -6.31 -2.19
CA VAL A 93 0.47 -5.22 -1.88
C VAL A 93 1.88 -5.77 -1.78
N PHE A 94 2.83 -5.14 -2.47
CA PHE A 94 4.25 -5.53 -2.44
C PHE A 94 5.15 -4.31 -2.64
N MET A 95 6.42 -4.47 -2.36
CA MET A 95 7.43 -3.44 -2.60
C MET A 95 8.39 -3.87 -3.71
N GLU A 96 8.88 -2.91 -4.48
CA GLU A 96 10.00 -3.11 -5.39
C GLU A 96 11.30 -3.17 -4.59
N THR A 97 12.01 -4.29 -4.66
CA THR A 97 13.26 -4.50 -3.91
C THR A 97 14.30 -3.44 -4.25
N GLY A 98 14.94 -2.87 -3.22
CA GLY A 98 15.96 -1.84 -3.36
C GLY A 98 15.44 -0.45 -3.77
N LYS A 99 14.12 -0.25 -3.80
CA LYS A 99 13.48 1.00 -4.20
C LYS A 99 12.49 1.50 -3.14
N ASN A 100 12.33 2.81 -3.04
CA ASN A 100 11.28 3.42 -2.21
C ASN A 100 9.96 3.45 -2.99
N THR A 101 9.48 2.28 -3.34
CA THR A 101 8.30 2.08 -4.19
C THR A 101 7.43 0.97 -3.61
N VAL A 102 6.18 1.30 -3.32
CA VAL A 102 5.13 0.32 -3.02
C VAL A 102 4.24 0.16 -4.24
N CYS A 103 3.89 -1.08 -4.55
CA CYS A 103 2.99 -1.46 -5.63
C CYS A 103 1.75 -2.14 -5.06
N MET A 104 0.61 -1.91 -5.72
CA MET A 104 -0.66 -2.55 -5.42
C MET A 104 -1.30 -3.03 -6.72
N ILE A 105 -1.93 -4.20 -6.66
CA ILE A 105 -2.75 -4.72 -7.75
C ILE A 105 -4.15 -4.95 -7.20
N TYR A 106 -5.13 -4.30 -7.81
CA TYR A 106 -6.54 -4.59 -7.56
C TYR A 106 -7.07 -5.42 -8.71
N THR A 107 -7.71 -6.55 -8.38
CA THR A 107 -8.47 -7.35 -9.35
C THR A 107 -9.93 -7.25 -8.96
N VAL A 108 -10.71 -6.61 -9.81
CA VAL A 108 -12.15 -6.39 -9.58
C VAL A 108 -12.93 -7.26 -10.54
N THR A 109 -13.79 -8.11 -9.99
CA THR A 109 -14.71 -8.97 -10.78
C THR A 109 -16.13 -8.48 -10.56
N THR A 110 -16.78 -8.08 -11.65
CA THR A 110 -18.18 -7.62 -11.70
C THR A 110 -19.07 -8.70 -12.34
N SER A 111 -20.35 -8.66 -12.00
CA SER A 111 -21.38 -9.47 -12.64
C SER A 111 -22.21 -8.61 -13.60
N LEU A 112 -23.53 -8.73 -13.56
CA LEU A 112 -24.47 -8.12 -14.53
C LEU A 112 -24.43 -6.59 -14.58
N ARG A 113 -23.95 -5.94 -13.52
CA ARG A 113 -23.74 -4.49 -13.47
C ARG A 113 -22.28 -4.12 -13.46
N GLY A 114 -21.93 -3.02 -14.12
CA GLY A 114 -20.62 -2.41 -14.00
C GLY A 114 -20.46 -1.69 -12.66
N ALA A 115 -19.23 -1.32 -12.36
CA ALA A 115 -18.88 -0.63 -11.12
C ALA A 115 -17.81 0.43 -11.35
N VAL A 116 -17.62 1.32 -10.37
CA VAL A 116 -16.48 2.22 -10.33
C VAL A 116 -15.66 1.93 -9.08
N LEU A 117 -14.38 1.60 -9.27
CA LEU A 117 -13.43 1.54 -8.15
C LEU A 117 -12.93 2.95 -7.87
N ARG A 118 -13.18 3.43 -6.65
CA ARG A 118 -12.67 4.71 -6.15
C ARG A 118 -11.52 4.48 -5.18
N LEU A 119 -10.42 5.19 -5.39
CA LEU A 119 -9.21 5.14 -4.60
C LEU A 119 -8.88 6.54 -4.09
N THR A 120 -8.95 6.75 -2.78
CA THR A 120 -8.71 8.03 -2.13
C THR A 120 -7.41 7.97 -1.33
N PRO A 121 -6.30 8.58 -1.79
CA PRO A 121 -5.02 8.53 -1.11
C PRO A 121 -4.97 9.48 0.08
N PHE A 122 -4.41 9.01 1.18
CA PHE A 122 -4.09 9.77 2.38
C PHE A 122 -2.60 10.11 2.38
N VAL A 123 -2.28 11.29 1.88
CA VAL A 123 -0.90 11.76 1.66
C VAL A 123 -0.37 12.47 2.89
N ASN A 124 0.90 12.22 3.19
CA ASN A 124 1.57 12.73 4.36
C ASN A 124 3.00 13.19 4.02
N ASN A 125 3.68 13.85 4.94
CA ASN A 125 5.13 14.10 4.91
C ASN A 125 5.64 14.29 6.33
N ARG A 126 5.17 13.51 7.27
CA ARG A 126 5.56 13.61 8.68
C ARG A 126 6.75 12.73 9.03
N ASN A 127 7.44 13.10 10.09
CA ASN A 127 8.41 12.22 10.72
C ASN A 127 7.72 10.90 11.11
N PHE A 128 8.42 9.78 10.94
CA PHE A 128 7.92 8.45 11.26
C PHE A 128 7.45 8.31 12.72
N HIS A 129 8.10 9.00 13.66
CA HIS A 129 7.77 8.98 15.09
C HIS A 129 6.78 10.05 15.51
N GLY A 130 6.50 11.04 14.66
CA GLY A 130 5.58 12.14 14.94
C GLY A 130 4.17 11.90 14.41
N LEU A 131 3.27 12.80 14.78
CA LEU A 131 1.92 12.92 14.21
C LEU A 131 1.74 14.33 13.63
N ASN A 132 0.89 14.44 12.63
CA ASN A 132 0.53 15.75 12.09
C ASN A 132 -0.74 16.26 12.78
N ASN A 133 -0.59 17.35 13.50
CA ASN A 133 -1.70 18.16 13.98
C ASN A 133 -1.77 19.43 13.12
N TYR A 134 -1.90 19.25 11.81
CA TYR A 134 -1.90 20.36 10.87
C TYR A 134 -3.03 21.33 11.13
N GLY A 135 -2.70 22.57 11.50
CA GLY A 135 -3.59 23.70 11.32
C GLY A 135 -3.88 23.94 9.83
N LYS A 136 -4.88 24.75 9.51
CA LYS A 136 -5.27 25.03 8.11
C LYS A 136 -4.10 25.40 7.20
N ASN A 137 -3.08 26.09 7.69
CA ASN A 137 -1.96 26.61 6.91
C ASN A 137 -0.89 25.57 6.54
N GLU A 138 -0.89 24.40 7.16
CA GLU A 138 0.10 23.36 6.87
C GLU A 138 -0.21 22.61 5.56
N PHE A 139 -1.50 22.49 5.20
CA PHE A 139 -1.90 21.83 3.95
C PHE A 139 -1.58 22.65 2.71
N GLU A 140 -1.43 23.98 2.83
CA GLU A 140 -0.99 24.86 1.75
C GLU A 140 0.44 24.53 1.28
N LYS A 141 1.22 23.84 2.12
CA LYS A 141 2.56 23.37 1.77
C LYS A 141 2.54 22.18 0.81
N PHE A 142 1.40 21.49 0.68
CA PHE A 142 1.25 20.42 -0.31
C PHE A 142 0.87 21.02 -1.67
N LYS A 143 1.60 20.63 -2.69
CA LYS A 143 1.29 20.93 -4.09
C LYS A 143 1.11 19.61 -4.85
N GLN A 144 0.13 19.57 -5.73
CA GLN A 144 -0.12 18.42 -6.59
C GLN A 144 -0.12 18.84 -8.05
N VAL A 145 0.46 18.01 -8.90
CA VAL A 145 0.53 18.24 -10.34
C VAL A 145 0.38 16.91 -11.06
N GLU A 146 -0.49 16.85 -12.04
CA GLU A 146 -0.55 15.72 -12.96
C GLU A 146 0.71 15.73 -13.85
N VAL A 147 1.44 14.62 -13.85
CA VAL A 147 2.68 14.45 -14.61
C VAL A 147 2.60 13.29 -15.61
N SER A 148 1.38 12.88 -15.94
CA SER A 148 1.14 11.88 -16.99
C SER A 148 1.66 12.41 -18.31
N LYS A 149 2.80 11.86 -18.76
CA LYS A 149 3.26 12.04 -20.14
C LYS A 149 2.75 10.85 -20.95
N ASN A 150 2.47 11.08 -22.24
CA ASN A 150 2.17 10.02 -23.23
C ASN A 150 3.42 9.14 -23.46
N THR A 151 3.92 8.50 -22.40
CA THR A 151 4.95 7.47 -22.52
C THR A 151 4.29 6.12 -22.75
N LEU A 152 4.94 5.27 -23.50
CA LEU A 152 4.46 3.90 -23.82
C LEU A 152 4.05 3.10 -22.56
N LEU A 153 4.62 3.42 -21.39
CA LEU A 153 4.40 2.74 -20.13
C LEU A 153 3.17 3.25 -19.36
N ASN A 154 2.78 4.51 -19.55
CA ASN A 154 1.65 5.15 -18.82
C ASN A 154 0.55 5.61 -19.79
N ARG A 155 0.39 4.90 -20.89
CA ARG A 155 -0.56 5.25 -21.95
C ARG A 155 -2.02 5.30 -21.45
N PHE A 156 -2.33 4.57 -20.39
CA PHE A 156 -3.66 4.43 -19.82
C PHE A 156 -3.59 4.58 -18.31
N GLY A 157 -3.61 5.83 -17.81
CA GLY A 157 -3.65 6.07 -16.36
C GLY A 157 -3.26 7.49 -15.98
N LYS A 158 -3.37 7.78 -14.70
CA LYS A 158 -3.06 9.09 -14.12
C LYS A 158 -1.90 8.97 -13.14
N LYS A 159 -0.88 9.79 -13.34
CA LYS A 159 0.27 9.93 -12.45
C LYS A 159 0.28 11.33 -11.83
N ILE A 160 0.16 11.39 -10.52
CA ILE A 160 0.15 12.63 -9.76
C ILE A 160 1.45 12.75 -8.98
N LYS A 161 2.11 13.89 -9.11
CA LYS A 161 3.25 14.26 -8.28
C LYS A 161 2.77 15.11 -7.12
N TYR A 162 2.96 14.62 -5.91
CA TYR A 162 2.77 15.37 -4.68
C TYR A 162 4.11 15.94 -4.23
N THR A 163 4.13 17.22 -3.92
CA THR A 163 5.32 17.94 -3.45
C THR A 163 4.98 18.59 -2.13
N TYR A 164 5.82 18.38 -1.11
CA TYR A 164 5.71 19.06 0.15
C TYR A 164 6.80 20.16 0.24
N LEU A 165 6.36 21.39 0.43
CA LEU A 165 7.21 22.55 0.58
C LEU A 165 7.39 22.83 2.08
N GLY A 166 8.35 22.18 2.73
CA GLY A 166 8.69 22.42 4.13
C GLY A 166 9.44 23.76 4.33
N ASN A 167 9.59 24.18 5.58
CA ASN A 167 10.34 25.40 5.94
C ASN A 167 11.84 25.31 5.60
N ASP A 168 12.35 24.07 5.45
CA ASP A 168 13.69 23.81 4.95
C ASP A 168 13.67 23.65 3.43
N THR A 169 14.80 23.93 2.78
CA THR A 169 15.05 23.74 1.34
C THR A 169 14.82 22.30 0.83
N ASN A 170 14.24 21.43 1.65
CA ASN A 170 13.98 20.03 1.37
C ASN A 170 12.61 19.84 0.75
N ILE A 171 12.58 19.80 -0.58
CA ILE A 171 11.39 19.44 -1.33
C ILE A 171 11.27 17.91 -1.34
N ASN A 172 10.37 17.36 -0.56
CA ASN A 172 10.03 15.94 -0.64
C ASN A 172 8.96 15.74 -1.73
N LYS A 173 9.15 14.73 -2.54
CA LYS A 173 8.27 14.41 -3.67
C LYS A 173 7.85 12.95 -3.59
N MET A 174 6.57 12.69 -3.86
CA MET A 174 6.02 11.36 -4.07
C MET A 174 5.22 11.33 -5.37
N TYR A 175 5.31 10.26 -6.10
CA TYR A 175 4.54 10.00 -7.31
C TYR A 175 3.56 8.89 -7.03
N LEU A 176 2.29 9.10 -7.32
CA LEU A 176 1.22 8.10 -7.24
C LEU A 176 0.63 7.91 -8.63
N PHE A 177 0.59 6.69 -9.09
CA PHE A 177 0.02 6.29 -10.37
C PHE A 177 -1.11 5.29 -10.16
N VAL A 178 -2.18 5.45 -10.93
CA VAL A 178 -3.28 4.49 -11.03
C VAL A 178 -3.60 4.28 -12.51
N SER A 179 -3.60 3.01 -12.96
CA SER A 179 -3.93 2.68 -14.35
C SER A 179 -5.41 2.91 -14.64
N ASP A 180 -5.72 3.28 -15.86
CA ASP A 180 -7.08 3.48 -16.40
C ASP A 180 -7.97 4.43 -15.58
N ALA A 181 -7.37 5.28 -14.76
CA ALA A 181 -8.09 6.15 -13.85
C ALA A 181 -8.39 7.53 -14.44
N LYS A 182 -9.50 8.12 -14.01
CA LYS A 182 -9.71 9.56 -13.95
C LYS A 182 -9.24 10.07 -12.59
N TYR A 183 -8.80 11.32 -12.50
CA TYR A 183 -8.40 11.94 -11.26
C TYR A 183 -9.14 13.25 -11.04
N SER A 184 -9.72 13.39 -9.86
CA SER A 184 -10.37 14.61 -9.40
C SER A 184 -9.63 15.18 -8.20
N THR A 185 -9.34 16.48 -8.25
CA THR A 185 -8.64 17.17 -7.16
C THR A 185 -9.60 17.66 -6.10
N PHE A 186 -9.15 17.66 -4.85
CA PHE A 186 -9.85 18.32 -3.76
C PHE A 186 -9.04 19.56 -3.32
N GLU A 187 -9.72 20.67 -3.05
CA GLU A 187 -9.08 21.84 -2.48
C GLU A 187 -9.07 21.75 -0.96
N ASN A 188 -7.86 21.85 -0.36
CA ASN A 188 -7.65 21.91 1.09
C ASN A 188 -8.40 20.85 1.91
N ASN A 189 -8.60 19.67 1.33
CA ASN A 189 -9.32 18.59 1.99
C ASN A 189 -8.41 17.78 2.89
N GLN A 190 -8.94 17.45 4.07
CA GLN A 190 -8.25 16.64 5.07
C GLN A 190 -9.23 15.72 5.77
N PHE A 191 -8.77 14.54 6.12
CA PHE A 191 -9.43 13.71 7.10
C PHE A 191 -8.95 14.12 8.49
N LYS A 192 -9.90 14.54 9.34
CA LYS A 192 -9.60 15.04 10.68
C LYS A 192 -9.74 13.95 11.72
N ASP A 193 -8.95 14.07 12.77
CA ASP A 193 -9.06 13.30 13.99
C ASP A 193 -9.03 11.78 13.77
N ILE A 194 -8.12 11.31 12.89
CA ILE A 194 -7.85 9.87 12.79
C ILE A 194 -7.25 9.42 14.12
N GLU A 195 -7.84 8.39 14.72
CA GLU A 195 -7.37 7.82 15.98
C GLU A 195 -6.52 6.56 15.75
N TYR A 196 -5.34 6.56 16.35
CA TYR A 196 -4.45 5.40 16.42
C TYR A 196 -4.67 4.68 17.75
N ILE A 197 -5.61 3.75 17.79
CA ILE A 197 -6.09 3.12 19.03
C ILE A 197 -4.97 2.47 19.86
N ARG A 198 -3.97 1.86 19.22
CA ARG A 198 -2.84 1.24 19.91
C ARG A 198 -1.86 2.25 20.50
N GLU A 199 -1.81 3.47 20.01
CA GLU A 199 -1.06 4.55 20.65
C GLU A 199 -1.85 5.13 21.83
N LYS A 200 -3.17 5.27 21.69
CA LYS A 200 -4.09 5.68 22.75
C LYS A 200 -3.99 4.77 23.98
N GLU A 201 -4.08 3.45 23.77
CA GLU A 201 -3.94 2.43 24.82
C GLU A 201 -2.61 2.50 25.56
N ARG A 202 -1.57 3.02 24.93
CA ARG A 202 -0.21 3.17 25.50
C ARG A 202 0.05 4.55 26.10
N GLY A 203 -0.95 5.46 26.09
CA GLY A 203 -0.83 6.81 26.63
C GLY A 203 0.01 7.76 25.77
N PHE A 204 0.20 7.47 24.47
CA PHE A 204 0.88 8.36 23.56
C PHE A 204 -0.09 9.25 22.78
N ASP A 205 0.47 10.27 22.10
CA ASP A 205 -0.29 11.03 21.11
C ASP A 205 -0.83 10.11 20.03
N TYR A 206 -2.12 10.19 19.74
CA TYR A 206 -2.84 9.21 18.94
C TYR A 206 -3.79 9.80 17.89
N ILE A 207 -3.93 11.12 17.83
CA ILE A 207 -4.82 11.81 16.87
C ILE A 207 -3.99 12.46 15.78
N GLU A 208 -4.40 12.28 14.52
CA GLU A 208 -3.72 12.85 13.36
C GLU A 208 -4.72 13.41 12.35
N ASN A 209 -4.37 14.54 11.73
CA ASN A 209 -5.03 15.06 10.54
C ASN A 209 -4.20 14.73 9.30
N ILE A 210 -4.82 14.15 8.27
CA ILE A 210 -4.11 13.72 7.05
C ILE A 210 -4.69 14.42 5.84
N TYR A 211 -3.81 14.83 4.92
CA TYR A 211 -4.18 15.49 3.68
C TYR A 211 -4.78 14.50 2.67
N ILE A 212 -5.93 14.86 2.12
CA ILE A 212 -6.60 14.12 1.04
C ILE A 212 -6.60 15.01 -0.22
N PRO A 213 -5.65 14.80 -1.14
CA PRO A 213 -5.46 15.68 -2.29
C PRO A 213 -6.52 15.55 -3.37
N GLY A 214 -7.20 14.42 -3.43
CA GLY A 214 -8.18 14.08 -4.46
C GLY A 214 -8.49 12.60 -4.48
N MET A 215 -9.12 12.13 -5.54
CA MET A 215 -9.49 10.72 -5.71
C MET A 215 -9.24 10.25 -7.15
N PHE A 216 -8.96 8.96 -7.28
CA PHE A 216 -8.91 8.26 -8.56
C PHE A 216 -10.18 7.43 -8.73
N GLU A 217 -10.72 7.38 -9.93
CA GLU A 217 -11.88 6.55 -10.28
C GLU A 217 -11.57 5.72 -11.52
N VAL A 218 -11.84 4.42 -11.43
CA VAL A 218 -11.64 3.46 -12.51
C VAL A 218 -12.95 2.78 -12.83
N GLU A 219 -13.40 2.91 -14.06
CA GLU A 219 -14.60 2.25 -14.54
C GLU A 219 -14.34 0.77 -14.81
N ILE A 220 -15.23 -0.08 -14.32
CA ILE A 220 -15.20 -1.53 -14.49
C ILE A 220 -16.48 -1.93 -15.22
N PRO A 221 -16.40 -2.39 -16.46
CA PRO A 221 -17.60 -2.83 -17.20
C PRO A 221 -18.29 -4.02 -16.52
N ALA A 222 -19.55 -4.27 -16.86
CA ALA A 222 -20.27 -5.46 -16.45
C ALA A 222 -19.64 -6.74 -17.00
N ASN A 223 -19.75 -7.85 -16.27
CA ASN A 223 -19.25 -9.19 -16.64
C ASN A 223 -17.76 -9.23 -17.00
N VAL A 224 -16.94 -8.48 -16.24
CA VAL A 224 -15.51 -8.35 -16.50
C VAL A 224 -14.70 -8.56 -15.20
N THR A 225 -13.58 -9.24 -15.34
CA THR A 225 -12.48 -9.20 -14.36
C THR A 225 -11.41 -8.25 -14.85
N LYS A 226 -11.25 -7.11 -14.18
CA LYS A 226 -10.26 -6.08 -14.54
C LYS A 226 -9.16 -5.96 -13.49
N LYS A 227 -7.90 -5.90 -13.97
CA LYS A 227 -6.75 -5.60 -13.12
C LYS A 227 -6.38 -4.13 -13.21
N ILE A 228 -6.23 -3.49 -12.06
CA ILE A 228 -5.83 -2.10 -11.90
C ILE A 228 -4.49 -2.08 -11.19
N TYR A 229 -3.51 -1.41 -11.81
CA TYR A 229 -2.13 -1.32 -11.34
C TYR A 229 -1.90 0.03 -10.69
N VAL A 230 -1.39 0.00 -9.46
CA VAL A 230 -1.11 1.20 -8.65
C VAL A 230 0.31 1.14 -8.14
N TYR A 231 1.03 2.27 -8.17
CA TYR A 231 2.27 2.41 -7.40
C TYR A 231 2.38 3.78 -6.75
N ALA A 232 3.02 3.81 -5.59
CA ALA A 232 3.51 5.03 -4.97
C ALA A 232 5.04 4.95 -4.84
N SER A 233 5.76 5.98 -5.30
CA SER A 233 7.22 5.98 -5.39
C SER A 233 7.82 7.35 -5.07
N LEU A 234 9.00 7.37 -4.45
CA LEU A 234 9.81 8.57 -4.31
C LEU A 234 10.70 8.85 -5.53
N GLU A 235 10.74 7.92 -6.48
CA GLU A 235 11.47 8.04 -7.73
C GLU A 235 10.57 8.58 -8.84
N SER A 236 11.14 9.43 -9.70
CA SER A 236 10.38 10.07 -10.80
C SER A 236 10.11 9.14 -11.99
N GLU A 237 10.84 8.04 -12.07
CA GLU A 237 10.75 7.06 -13.15
C GLU A 237 9.35 6.47 -13.27
N ASP A 238 8.96 6.17 -14.50
CA ASP A 238 7.73 5.44 -14.74
C ASP A 238 7.92 3.96 -14.40
N LYS A 239 6.96 3.41 -13.65
CA LYS A 239 7.01 2.04 -13.17
C LYS A 239 6.00 1.18 -13.90
N HIS A 240 6.44 0.02 -14.36
CA HIS A 240 5.54 -0.98 -14.94
C HIS A 240 5.24 -2.06 -13.89
N VAL A 241 4.14 -1.88 -13.14
CA VAL A 241 3.80 -2.67 -11.95
C VAL A 241 3.77 -4.17 -12.24
N LYS A 242 3.20 -4.59 -13.38
CA LYS A 242 3.18 -6.01 -13.76
C LYS A 242 4.60 -6.58 -13.90
N ASN A 243 5.50 -5.86 -14.54
CA ASN A 243 6.89 -6.33 -14.72
C ASN A 243 7.64 -6.38 -13.38
N ILE A 244 7.35 -5.43 -12.48
CA ILE A 244 7.89 -5.45 -11.11
C ILE A 244 7.36 -6.68 -10.39
N TYR A 245 6.05 -6.94 -10.45
CA TYR A 245 5.42 -8.10 -9.85
C TYR A 245 6.08 -9.42 -10.30
N ASP A 246 6.18 -9.62 -11.62
CA ASP A 246 6.76 -10.83 -12.19
C ASP A 246 8.21 -11.02 -11.75
N ARG A 247 9.00 -9.94 -11.71
CA ARG A 247 10.40 -9.94 -11.25
C ARG A 247 10.52 -10.27 -9.77
N GLU A 248 9.68 -9.69 -8.91
CA GLU A 248 9.71 -9.96 -7.48
C GLU A 248 9.26 -11.39 -7.16
N ILE A 249 8.25 -11.93 -7.85
CA ILE A 249 7.86 -13.34 -7.77
C ILE A 249 9.07 -14.24 -8.13
N GLN A 250 9.72 -13.97 -9.23
CA GLN A 250 10.88 -14.75 -9.68
C GLN A 250 12.03 -14.67 -8.67
N ARG A 251 12.31 -13.47 -8.14
CA ARG A 251 13.34 -13.25 -7.12
C ARG A 251 13.07 -14.09 -5.87
N ILE A 252 11.85 -14.04 -5.35
CA ILE A 252 11.46 -14.80 -4.15
C ILE A 252 11.52 -16.30 -4.40
N ASN A 253 11.04 -16.78 -5.56
CA ASN A 253 11.14 -18.19 -5.92
C ASN A 253 12.60 -18.66 -6.03
N ASN A 254 13.51 -17.81 -6.49
CA ASN A 254 14.93 -18.13 -6.53
C ASN A 254 15.54 -18.20 -5.11
N LEU A 255 15.18 -17.24 -4.23
CA LEU A 255 15.59 -17.30 -2.82
C LEU A 255 15.12 -18.59 -2.14
N GLU A 256 13.90 -19.04 -2.42
CA GLU A 256 13.39 -20.31 -1.89
C GLU A 256 14.21 -21.51 -2.39
N LYS A 257 14.57 -21.54 -3.67
CA LYS A 257 15.38 -22.60 -4.26
C LYS A 257 16.79 -22.63 -3.67
N GLU A 258 17.43 -21.48 -3.50
CA GLU A 258 18.78 -21.35 -2.96
C GLU A 258 18.85 -21.76 -1.48
N ASN A 259 17.81 -21.45 -0.71
CA ASN A 259 17.72 -21.75 0.72
C ASN A 259 17.00 -23.07 1.03
N ASN A 260 16.69 -23.88 0.02
CA ASN A 260 15.99 -25.13 0.17
C ASN A 260 16.94 -26.18 0.83
N PHE A 261 16.98 -26.19 2.15
CA PHE A 261 17.60 -27.30 2.89
C PHE A 261 16.79 -28.56 2.61
N LYS A 262 17.29 -29.44 1.74
CA LYS A 262 16.74 -30.75 1.53
C LYS A 262 16.88 -31.55 2.83
N TYR A 263 15.83 -31.59 3.65
CA TYR A 263 15.75 -32.62 4.68
C TYR A 263 15.55 -33.96 3.96
N LYS A 264 16.55 -34.84 4.08
CA LYS A 264 16.36 -36.24 3.76
C LYS A 264 15.61 -36.87 4.93
N PHE A 265 14.30 -36.92 4.87
CA PHE A 265 13.53 -37.77 5.74
C PHE A 265 13.58 -39.20 5.21
N GLU A 266 13.72 -40.18 6.10
CA GLU A 266 13.49 -41.57 5.74
C GLU A 266 12.02 -41.74 5.37
N LYS A 267 11.73 -42.60 4.38
CA LYS A 267 10.40 -42.74 3.77
C LYS A 267 9.28 -43.04 4.77
N GLU A 268 9.60 -43.74 5.88
CA GLU A 268 8.64 -44.08 6.94
C GLU A 268 8.31 -42.88 7.84
N GLU A 269 9.27 -42.02 8.15
CA GLU A 269 9.04 -40.77 8.91
C GLU A 269 8.22 -39.78 8.10
N TYR A 270 8.45 -39.71 6.81
CA TYR A 270 7.67 -38.86 5.90
C TYR A 270 6.18 -39.26 5.87
N LEU A 271 5.85 -40.56 5.86
CA LEU A 271 4.46 -41.02 5.83
C LEU A 271 3.73 -40.81 7.15
N LYS A 272 4.42 -40.88 8.29
CA LYS A 272 3.84 -40.67 9.63
C LYS A 272 3.74 -39.21 10.03
N GLY A 273 4.58 -38.35 9.44
CA GLY A 273 4.68 -36.92 9.80
C GLY A 273 4.36 -35.95 8.67
N ARG A 274 3.70 -36.39 7.58
CA ARG A 274 3.51 -35.56 6.36
C ARG A 274 2.95 -34.17 6.64
N GLU A 275 1.94 -34.07 7.51
CA GLU A 275 1.36 -32.77 7.86
C GLU A 275 2.35 -31.89 8.64
N HIS A 276 3.12 -32.50 9.54
CA HIS A 276 4.15 -31.81 10.30
C HIS A 276 5.30 -31.33 9.40
N VAL A 277 5.72 -32.17 8.45
CA VAL A 277 6.75 -31.84 7.46
C VAL A 277 6.29 -30.66 6.59
N LEU A 278 5.05 -30.67 6.08
CA LEU A 278 4.49 -29.57 5.30
C LEU A 278 4.41 -28.27 6.10
N LYS A 279 4.04 -28.34 7.38
CA LYS A 279 4.05 -27.18 8.28
C LYS A 279 5.45 -26.62 8.48
N LEU A 280 6.46 -27.48 8.62
CA LEU A 280 7.88 -27.04 8.73
C LEU A 280 8.41 -26.45 7.43
N GLU A 281 8.08 -27.00 6.27
CA GLU A 281 8.47 -26.47 4.98
C GLU A 281 7.84 -25.07 4.77
N ASN A 282 6.56 -24.92 5.05
CA ASN A 282 5.89 -23.62 5.00
C ASN A 282 6.49 -22.60 5.99
N PHE A 283 6.84 -23.03 7.19
CA PHE A 283 7.49 -22.19 8.18
C PHE A 283 8.87 -21.71 7.70
N LYS A 284 9.70 -22.59 7.14
CA LYS A 284 11.01 -22.22 6.58
C LYS A 284 10.87 -21.25 5.42
N ARG A 285 9.95 -21.54 4.50
CA ARG A 285 9.63 -20.65 3.38
C ARG A 285 9.30 -19.24 3.88
N ASN A 286 8.39 -19.15 4.84
CA ASN A 286 7.98 -17.88 5.43
C ASN A 286 9.14 -17.17 6.16
N MET A 287 10.01 -17.91 6.83
CA MET A 287 11.21 -17.37 7.48
C MET A 287 12.22 -16.83 6.46
N THR A 288 12.48 -17.56 5.38
CA THR A 288 13.37 -17.12 4.29
C THR A 288 12.88 -15.81 3.67
N ILE A 289 11.59 -15.76 3.29
CA ILE A 289 10.98 -14.56 2.71
C ILE A 289 11.01 -13.39 3.71
N SER A 290 10.73 -13.66 4.98
CA SER A 290 10.73 -12.61 6.02
C SER A 290 12.13 -12.10 6.30
N SER A 291 13.15 -12.97 6.32
CA SER A 291 14.54 -12.59 6.56
C SER A 291 15.10 -11.71 5.45
N ASP A 292 14.74 -11.98 4.21
CA ASP A 292 15.14 -11.19 3.05
C ASP A 292 14.70 -9.70 3.16
N GLN A 293 13.59 -9.42 3.85
CA GLN A 293 13.11 -8.04 4.06
C GLN A 293 14.03 -7.21 4.98
N PHE A 294 14.93 -7.86 5.73
CA PHE A 294 15.90 -7.18 6.60
C PHE A 294 17.30 -7.07 5.97
N VAL A 295 17.50 -7.63 4.77
CA VAL A 295 18.77 -7.54 4.07
C VAL A 295 18.96 -6.15 3.50
N ILE A 296 20.05 -5.49 3.89
CA ILE A 296 20.45 -4.18 3.39
C ILE A 296 21.64 -4.40 2.45
N SER A 297 21.52 -3.93 1.19
CA SER A 297 22.63 -4.01 0.23
C SER A 297 23.80 -3.14 0.65
N GLU A 298 25.05 -3.53 0.30
CA GLU A 298 26.24 -2.75 0.61
C GLU A 298 26.16 -1.29 0.17
N GLY A 299 25.54 -1.01 -0.97
CA GLY A 299 25.30 0.36 -1.44
C GLY A 299 24.45 1.17 -0.47
N ASN A 300 23.49 0.56 0.18
CA ASN A 300 22.65 1.22 1.19
C ASN A 300 23.41 1.39 2.51
N LEU A 301 24.24 0.42 2.91
CA LEU A 301 25.11 0.52 4.08
C LEU A 301 26.13 1.65 3.91
N LYS A 302 26.76 1.78 2.74
CA LYS A 302 27.69 2.87 2.44
C LYS A 302 27.02 4.23 2.53
N ASN A 303 25.80 4.37 1.98
CA ASN A 303 25.01 5.61 2.09
C ASN A 303 24.65 5.94 3.54
N ILE A 304 24.34 4.94 4.36
CA ILE A 304 24.04 5.13 5.79
C ILE A 304 25.33 5.57 6.52
N ALA A 305 26.45 4.92 6.28
CA ALA A 305 27.74 5.30 6.86
C ALA A 305 28.18 6.71 6.45
N ASP A 306 28.02 7.08 5.17
CA ASP A 306 28.31 8.43 4.66
C ASP A 306 27.42 9.50 5.32
N ILE A 307 26.14 9.18 5.55
CA ILE A 307 25.20 10.08 6.24
C ILE A 307 25.57 10.22 7.73
N GLN A 308 25.96 9.14 8.38
CA GLN A 308 26.39 9.14 9.78
C GLN A 308 27.68 9.93 9.96
N ALA A 309 28.68 9.69 9.11
CA ALA A 309 29.94 10.45 9.11
C ALA A 309 29.75 11.95 8.90
N LYS A 310 28.81 12.33 8.02
CA LYS A 310 28.48 13.76 7.75
C LYS A 310 27.74 14.44 8.89
N ASN A 311 27.04 13.69 9.74
CA ASN A 311 26.22 14.25 10.81
C ASN A 311 26.81 14.04 12.22
N ASN A 312 28.03 13.51 12.34
CA ASN A 312 28.68 13.15 13.62
C ASN A 312 27.75 12.33 14.55
N ILE A 313 26.97 11.41 14.00
CA ILE A 313 26.10 10.55 14.78
C ILE A 313 26.86 9.27 15.05
N GLU A 314 27.30 9.09 16.30
CA GLU A 314 27.75 7.78 16.81
C GLU A 314 26.55 6.86 17.02
N ILE A 315 26.71 5.56 16.67
CA ILE A 315 25.72 4.52 16.92
C ILE A 315 25.93 3.96 18.33
#